data_a03dd518658834062641afad6fb0b704
#
_entry.id   a03dd518658834062641afad6fb0b704
#
_cell.length_a   1.000
_cell.length_b   1.000
_cell.length_c   1.000
_cell.angle_alpha   90.00
_cell.angle_beta   90.00
_cell.angle_gamma   90.00
#
_symmetry.space_group_name_H-M   'P 1'
#
loop_
_entity.id
_entity.type
_entity.pdbx_description
1 polymer ?
#
loop_
_entity_poly.entity_id
_entity_poly.type
_entity_poly.pdbx_seq_one_letter_code
_entity_poly.pdbx_strand_id
1 'polypeptide(L)'
;MQQYLITTLEVSSLSRSMSLHIDEDKIETYIRESESIDIKSALGDALYLDVKDNPDKYKLLLEGGIYEGKDGKQLLTGLKVALAYYTYARIVKNGDGNVTRYGFVQ
;
A
#
# COMPACT_ATOMS: atom_id res chain seq x y z
N MET A 1 -0.73 -10.98 14.62
CA MET A 1 -0.25 -11.02 13.24
C MET A 1 -1.09 -10.10 12.36
N GLN A 2 -0.45 -9.28 11.60
CA GLN A 2 -1.14 -8.34 10.72
C GLN A 2 -1.77 -9.08 9.55
N GLN A 3 -3.04 -8.82 9.28
CA GLN A 3 -3.76 -9.50 8.21
C GLN A 3 -3.32 -9.05 6.83
N TYR A 4 -3.01 -7.76 6.69
CA TYR A 4 -2.60 -7.16 5.42
C TYR A 4 -1.19 -6.62 5.53
N LEU A 5 -0.58 -6.32 4.39
CA LEU A 5 0.80 -5.83 4.37
C LEU A 5 0.95 -4.44 4.98
N ILE A 6 -0.13 -3.66 5.00
CA ILE A 6 -0.13 -2.34 5.65
C ILE A 6 -1.32 -2.22 6.59
N THR A 7 -1.26 -1.22 7.46
CA THR A 7 -2.36 -0.89 8.37
C THR A 7 -3.17 0.27 7.79
N THR A 8 -4.35 0.51 8.38
CA THR A 8 -5.18 1.63 7.94
C THR A 8 -4.50 2.97 8.14
N LEU A 9 -3.70 3.11 9.19
CA LEU A 9 -2.94 4.34 9.43
C LEU A 9 -1.87 4.56 8.37
N GLU A 10 -1.28 3.50 7.87
CA GLU A 10 -0.24 3.60 6.86
C GLU A 10 -0.75 4.05 5.50
N VAL A 11 -2.05 3.91 5.24
CA VAL A 11 -2.62 4.35 3.98
C VAL A 11 -2.37 5.84 3.75
N SER A 12 -2.69 6.68 4.72
CA SER A 12 -2.46 8.11 4.56
C SER A 12 -1.01 8.49 4.77
N SER A 13 -0.32 7.85 5.73
CA SER A 13 1.08 8.24 6.00
C SER A 13 2.03 7.87 4.88
N LEU A 14 1.78 6.78 4.18
CA LEU A 14 2.67 6.32 3.11
C LEU A 14 2.26 6.83 1.73
N SER A 15 1.01 7.22 1.54
CA SER A 15 0.57 7.77 0.26
C SER A 15 0.60 9.29 0.29
N ARG A 16 -0.51 9.91 0.60
CA ARG A 16 -0.59 11.35 0.71
C ARG A 16 -0.94 11.74 2.13
N SER A 17 -0.17 12.65 2.68
CA SER A 17 -0.37 13.10 4.06
C SER A 17 -1.60 13.99 4.14
N MET A 18 -2.76 13.38 4.20
CA MET A 18 -4.01 14.11 4.33
C MET A 18 -4.99 13.30 5.16
N SER A 19 -5.90 13.99 5.79
CA SER A 19 -6.92 13.34 6.62
C SER A 19 -7.93 12.60 5.75
N LEU A 20 -8.26 11.40 6.19
CA LEU A 20 -9.32 10.60 5.56
C LEU A 20 -10.46 10.48 6.57
N HIS A 21 -11.63 10.91 6.16
CA HIS A 21 -12.85 10.83 6.99
C HIS A 21 -13.71 9.68 6.50
N ILE A 22 -13.26 8.47 6.78
CA ILE A 22 -13.90 7.27 6.28
C ILE A 22 -13.74 6.18 7.34
N ASP A 23 -14.74 5.32 7.45
CA ASP A 23 -14.71 4.23 8.41
C ASP A 23 -13.52 3.32 8.17
N GLU A 24 -12.89 2.89 9.26
CA GLU A 24 -11.72 2.01 9.19
C GLU A 24 -12.05 0.72 8.44
N ASP A 25 -13.26 0.20 8.61
CA ASP A 25 -13.67 -1.01 7.89
C ASP A 25 -13.65 -0.83 6.39
N LYS A 26 -14.03 0.34 5.90
CA LYS A 26 -13.97 0.63 4.47
C LYS A 26 -12.54 0.74 3.98
N ILE A 27 -11.68 1.36 4.77
CA ILE A 27 -10.25 1.44 4.42
C ILE A 27 -9.67 0.04 4.32
N GLU A 28 -10.00 -0.84 5.27
CA GLU A 28 -9.53 -2.22 5.23
C GLU A 28 -10.02 -2.96 3.98
N THR A 29 -11.26 -2.70 3.58
CA THR A 29 -11.79 -3.29 2.35
C THR A 29 -10.98 -2.88 1.15
N TYR A 30 -10.62 -1.60 1.06
CA TYR A 30 -9.82 -1.11 -0.06
C TYR A 30 -8.38 -1.62 0.00
N ILE A 31 -7.82 -1.81 1.21
CA ILE A 31 -6.52 -2.45 1.36
C ILE A 31 -6.58 -3.88 0.82
N ARG A 32 -7.61 -4.63 1.21
CA ARG A 32 -7.78 -6.00 0.75
C ARG A 32 -7.87 -6.08 -0.76
N GLU A 33 -8.65 -5.20 -1.38
CA GLU A 33 -8.79 -5.19 -2.83
C GLU A 33 -7.48 -4.84 -3.52
N SER A 34 -6.78 -3.83 -3.01
CA SER A 34 -5.51 -3.42 -3.60
C SER A 34 -4.45 -4.50 -3.45
N GLU A 35 -4.41 -5.16 -2.31
CA GLU A 35 -3.46 -6.23 -2.09
C GLU A 35 -3.75 -7.43 -2.99
N SER A 36 -5.01 -7.83 -3.07
CA SER A 36 -5.41 -9.01 -3.84
C SER A 36 -5.35 -8.79 -5.34
N ILE A 37 -5.73 -7.61 -5.79
CA ILE A 37 -5.83 -7.34 -7.22
C ILE A 37 -4.52 -6.80 -7.78
N ASP A 38 -3.95 -5.80 -7.12
CA ASP A 38 -2.78 -5.10 -7.66
C ASP A 38 -1.46 -5.75 -7.26
N ILE A 39 -1.29 -5.99 -5.96
CA ILE A 39 -0.02 -6.51 -5.46
C ILE A 39 0.16 -7.99 -5.79
N LYS A 40 -0.84 -8.79 -5.52
CA LYS A 40 -0.78 -10.22 -5.79
C LYS A 40 -0.58 -10.49 -7.28
N SER A 41 -1.27 -9.75 -8.14
CA SER A 41 -1.12 -9.91 -9.58
C SER A 41 0.28 -9.55 -10.06
N ALA A 42 0.88 -8.52 -9.45
CA ALA A 42 2.22 -8.10 -9.84
C ALA A 42 3.29 -9.11 -9.40
N LEU A 43 3.14 -9.70 -8.22
CA LEU A 43 4.12 -10.62 -7.69
C LEU A 43 3.93 -12.07 -8.14
N GLY A 44 2.69 -12.45 -8.42
CA GLY A 44 2.34 -13.85 -8.62
C GLY A 44 2.07 -14.53 -7.28
N ASP A 45 1.32 -15.62 -7.33
CA ASP A 45 0.84 -16.27 -6.12
C ASP A 45 1.96 -16.78 -5.21
N ALA A 46 2.97 -17.42 -5.79
CA ALA A 46 4.03 -18.03 -4.99
C ALA A 46 4.81 -16.99 -4.22
N LEU A 47 5.23 -15.92 -4.88
CA LEU A 47 6.00 -14.88 -4.22
C LEU A 47 5.14 -14.10 -3.23
N TYR A 48 3.89 -13.81 -3.61
CA TYR A 48 2.98 -13.10 -2.72
C TYR A 48 2.78 -13.85 -1.41
N LEU A 49 2.54 -15.17 -1.50
CA LEU A 49 2.34 -15.98 -0.30
C LEU A 49 3.60 -16.06 0.56
N ASP A 50 4.77 -16.14 -0.08
CA ASP A 50 6.02 -16.18 0.66
C ASP A 50 6.29 -14.85 1.37
N VAL A 51 5.97 -13.73 0.75
CA VAL A 51 6.09 -12.42 1.37
C VAL A 51 5.17 -12.32 2.61
N LYS A 52 3.95 -12.83 2.48
CA LYS A 52 2.99 -12.81 3.60
C LYS A 52 3.46 -13.69 4.75
N ASP A 53 4.02 -14.85 4.43
CA ASP A 53 4.45 -15.81 5.46
C ASP A 53 5.78 -15.43 6.09
N ASN A 54 6.67 -14.80 5.34
CA ASN A 54 8.02 -14.49 5.80
C ASN A 54 8.38 -13.03 5.52
N PRO A 55 7.68 -12.09 6.15
CA PRO A 55 7.91 -10.67 5.85
C PRO A 55 9.33 -10.19 6.14
N ASP A 56 9.99 -10.76 7.14
CA ASP A 56 11.35 -10.36 7.49
C ASP A 56 12.35 -10.67 6.38
N LYS A 57 12.09 -11.72 5.62
CA LYS A 57 12.93 -12.11 4.50
C LYS A 57 12.86 -11.10 3.37
N TYR A 58 11.77 -10.36 3.28
CA TYR A 58 11.51 -9.42 2.19
C TYR A 58 11.45 -7.97 2.69
N LYS A 59 12.23 -7.67 3.72
CA LYS A 59 12.16 -6.33 4.33
C LYS A 59 12.47 -5.23 3.32
N LEU A 60 13.49 -5.40 2.49
CA LEU A 60 13.84 -4.40 1.49
C LEU A 60 12.73 -4.22 0.47
N LEU A 61 12.12 -5.33 0.02
CA LEU A 61 11.03 -5.27 -0.93
C LEU A 61 9.82 -4.55 -0.34
N LEU A 62 9.50 -4.83 0.93
CA LEU A 62 8.34 -4.24 1.60
C LEU A 62 8.56 -2.77 1.96
N GLU A 63 9.68 -2.48 2.62
CA GLU A 63 9.96 -1.15 3.16
C GLU A 63 10.63 -0.22 2.16
N GLY A 64 11.31 -0.80 1.17
CA GLY A 64 12.10 -0.01 0.25
C GLY A 64 13.49 0.29 0.81
N GLY A 65 14.30 0.92 0.00
CA GLY A 65 15.65 1.28 0.39
C GLY A 65 16.61 1.25 -0.78
N ILE A 66 17.87 1.39 -0.48
CA ILE A 66 18.93 1.40 -1.48
C ILE A 66 19.57 0.01 -1.55
N TYR A 67 19.78 -0.49 -2.75
CA TYR A 67 20.44 -1.77 -2.95
C TYR A 67 21.47 -1.67 -4.08
N GLU A 68 22.42 -2.58 -4.08
CA GLU A 68 23.42 -2.67 -5.14
C GLU A 68 22.84 -3.44 -6.31
N GLY A 69 22.64 -2.76 -7.38
CA GLY A 69 22.14 -3.38 -8.61
C GLY A 69 23.30 -3.61 -9.58
N LYS A 70 22.96 -4.18 -10.72
CA LYS A 70 23.92 -4.50 -11.76
C LYS A 70 24.62 -3.25 -12.29
N ASP A 71 23.89 -2.15 -12.34
CA ASP A 71 24.41 -0.88 -12.87
C ASP A 71 24.71 0.13 -11.77
N GLY A 72 24.94 -0.34 -10.54
CA GLY A 72 25.24 0.52 -9.42
C GLY A 72 24.13 0.54 -8.38
N LYS A 73 24.15 1.56 -7.53
CA LYS A 73 23.15 1.68 -6.48
C LYS A 73 21.79 2.07 -7.05
N GLN A 74 20.76 1.41 -6.58
CA GLN A 74 19.40 1.67 -7.03
C GLN A 74 18.48 1.83 -5.83
N LEU A 75 17.42 2.60 -6.03
CA LEU A 75 16.42 2.87 -5.00
C LEU A 75 15.16 2.08 -5.26
N LEU A 76 14.71 1.36 -4.23
CA LEU A 76 13.45 0.64 -4.28
C LEU A 76 12.46 1.35 -3.38
N THR A 77 11.29 1.69 -3.93
CA THR A 77 10.28 2.44 -3.18
C THR A 77 9.60 1.59 -2.10
N GLY A 78 9.36 0.32 -2.40
CA GLY A 78 8.75 -0.59 -1.44
C GLY A 78 7.30 -0.91 -1.75
N LEU A 79 6.91 -2.15 -1.49
CA LEU A 79 5.53 -2.61 -1.75
C LEU A 79 4.52 -1.92 -0.86
N LYS A 80 4.90 -1.58 0.38
CA LYS A 80 3.97 -0.93 1.29
C LYS A 80 3.53 0.43 0.77
N VAL A 81 4.46 1.19 0.20
CA VAL A 81 4.14 2.49 -0.39
C VAL A 81 3.23 2.32 -1.60
N ALA A 82 3.56 1.36 -2.48
CA ALA A 82 2.71 1.09 -3.64
C ALA A 82 1.30 0.71 -3.22
N LEU A 83 1.19 -0.18 -2.23
CA LEU A 83 -0.11 -0.62 -1.72
C LEU A 83 -0.90 0.56 -1.14
N ALA A 84 -0.22 1.44 -0.41
CA ALA A 84 -0.87 2.63 0.15
C ALA A 84 -1.44 3.53 -0.95
N TYR A 85 -0.68 3.73 -2.02
CA TYR A 85 -1.17 4.55 -3.14
C TYR A 85 -2.33 3.88 -3.88
N TYR A 86 -2.28 2.57 -4.10
CA TYR A 86 -3.40 1.86 -4.72
C TYR A 86 -4.65 1.97 -3.87
N THR A 87 -4.50 1.83 -2.55
CA THR A 87 -5.63 1.95 -1.62
C THR A 87 -6.21 3.36 -1.64
N TYR A 88 -5.35 4.35 -1.57
CA TYR A 88 -5.75 5.75 -1.62
C TYR A 88 -6.52 6.04 -2.92
N ALA A 89 -6.01 5.56 -4.04
CA ALA A 89 -6.66 5.77 -5.33
C ALA A 89 -8.07 5.18 -5.37
N ARG A 90 -8.25 4.00 -4.76
CA ARG A 90 -9.58 3.39 -4.69
C ARG A 90 -10.55 4.20 -3.83
N ILE A 91 -10.05 4.74 -2.73
CA ILE A 91 -10.87 5.60 -1.86
C ILE A 91 -11.36 6.81 -2.64
N VAL A 92 -10.45 7.49 -3.33
CA VAL A 92 -10.78 8.68 -4.10
C VAL A 92 -11.70 8.35 -5.27
N LYS A 93 -11.37 7.31 -6.00
CA LYS A 93 -12.12 6.92 -7.19
C LYS A 93 -13.57 6.57 -6.88
N ASN A 94 -13.80 5.94 -5.74
CA ASN A 94 -15.15 5.52 -5.37
C ASN A 94 -15.94 6.58 -4.62
N GLY A 95 -15.31 7.72 -4.35
CA GLY A 95 -15.99 8.82 -3.67
C GLY A 95 -16.33 8.53 -2.23
N ASP A 96 -15.68 7.52 -1.65
CA ASP A 96 -15.91 7.12 -0.26
C ASP A 96 -14.99 7.90 0.65
N GLY A 97 -15.32 8.66 1.44
CA GLY A 97 -14.48 9.40 2.34
C GLY A 97 -14.30 10.82 1.89
N ASN A 98 -14.16 11.67 2.84
CA ASN A 98 -13.87 13.06 2.62
C ASN A 98 -12.36 13.25 2.66
N VAL A 99 -11.82 13.68 1.55
CA VAL A 99 -10.43 14.07 1.49
C VAL A 99 -10.40 15.56 1.73
N THR A 100 -9.89 15.97 2.87
CA THR A 100 -10.05 17.34 3.36
C THR A 100 -9.08 18.35 2.77
N ARG A 101 -8.29 17.95 1.83
CA ARG A 101 -7.27 18.81 1.29
C ARG A 101 -7.76 19.47 0.02
N TYR A 102 -7.62 20.82 -0.04
CA TYR A 102 -7.89 21.62 -1.23
C TYR A 102 -9.28 21.51 -1.79
N GLY A 103 -10.23 21.44 -0.95
CA GLY A 103 -11.56 21.49 -1.47
C GLY A 103 -11.82 20.43 -2.51
N PHE A 104 -11.51 19.22 -2.18
CA PHE A 104 -12.01 18.10 -2.93
C PHE A 104 -13.52 18.12 -2.74
N VAL A 105 -14.13 19.02 -3.44
CA VAL A 105 -15.53 19.35 -3.19
C VAL A 105 -16.40 18.55 -4.12
N GLN A 106 -17.44 18.05 -3.55
CA GLN A 106 -18.49 17.37 -4.32
C GLN A 106 -19.65 18.31 -4.57
#